data_ac85db21b2d9e238e5e4689d1cf79176
#
_entry.id   ac85db21b2d9e238e5e4689d1cf79176
#
_cell.length_a   1.000
_cell.length_b   1.000
_cell.length_c   1.000
_cell.angle_alpha   90.00
_cell.angle_beta   90.00
_cell.angle_gamma   90.00
#
_symmetry.space_group_name_H-M   'P 1'
#
loop_
_entity.id
_entity.type
_entity.pdbx_description
1 polymer ?
#
loop_
_entity_poly.entity_id
_entity_poly.type
_entity_poly.pdbx_seq_one_letter_code
_entity_poly.pdbx_strand_id
1 'polypeptide(L)'
;MTSADQLDGLDLPGLDRYLRSLGIERDGELRADFISGGRSNLTFRAYDDKTNWLVRRPPLHGLTPSAHDMAREYKVVAALQDTAVPVARTIALCEDDSVLGAPFQIVEFVAGQVVRRRAQLESLSRTVIDGCVDSLIRVLVDLHGVDPNAVGLADFGKPSGYLERQVRRWGSQWDLVRLPDDHRDADVERLHSGLRQSIPPQSRTAIVHGDYRIDNTILDVDDPTRVRAVLDWELSTLGDPLSDAALMCVYRDPTLDLILSAQAAWTSPLLPTADELADRYSLVSGLTLGHWEFYMALAYFKLAIIAAGIEFRTRMSEQADGKDETYDTAPEVVAPLISRGLGELAKLPD
;
A
#
# COMPACT_ATOMS: atom_id res chain seq x y z
N MET A 1 -13.39 -37.76 12.71
CA MET A 1 -13.32 -37.07 11.41
C MET A 1 -13.75 -35.63 11.70
N THR A 2 -12.80 -34.79 12.03
CA THR A 2 -13.00 -33.36 12.26
C THR A 2 -13.27 -32.72 10.92
N SER A 3 -14.40 -32.03 10.81
CA SER A 3 -14.78 -31.18 9.68
C SER A 3 -13.57 -30.31 9.29
N ALA A 4 -13.18 -30.35 8.01
CA ALA A 4 -12.27 -29.37 7.46
C ALA A 4 -12.89 -28.00 7.77
N ASP A 5 -12.19 -27.14 8.52
CA ASP A 5 -12.65 -25.80 8.84
C ASP A 5 -12.98 -25.09 7.53
N GLN A 6 -14.26 -24.80 7.34
CA GLN A 6 -14.75 -24.10 6.17
C GLN A 6 -14.22 -22.68 6.25
N LEU A 7 -13.22 -22.36 5.43
CA LEU A 7 -12.65 -21.02 5.38
C LEU A 7 -13.65 -20.08 4.70
N ASP A 8 -14.16 -19.11 5.45
CA ASP A 8 -15.09 -18.13 4.92
C ASP A 8 -14.46 -17.38 3.71
N GLY A 9 -15.15 -17.49 2.58
CA GLY A 9 -14.70 -16.88 1.32
C GLY A 9 -13.81 -17.79 0.45
N LEU A 10 -13.53 -19.04 0.82
CA LEU A 10 -12.77 -19.98 -0.01
C LEU A 10 -13.52 -21.31 -0.17
N ASP A 11 -14.09 -21.54 -1.36
CA ASP A 11 -14.55 -22.89 -1.79
C ASP A 11 -13.33 -23.70 -2.24
N LEU A 12 -12.72 -24.46 -1.34
CA LEU A 12 -11.54 -25.26 -1.63
C LEU A 12 -11.78 -26.31 -2.74
N PRO A 13 -12.91 -27.05 -2.78
CA PRO A 13 -13.27 -27.91 -3.93
C PRO A 13 -13.41 -27.12 -5.25
N GLY A 14 -13.97 -25.89 -5.22
CA GLY A 14 -14.07 -25.02 -6.39
C GLY A 14 -12.70 -24.59 -6.90
N LEU A 15 -11.83 -24.16 -5.99
CA LEU A 15 -10.44 -23.82 -6.30
C LEU A 15 -9.69 -25.03 -6.91
N ASP A 16 -9.90 -26.23 -6.36
CA ASP A 16 -9.27 -27.44 -6.88
C ASP A 16 -9.69 -27.73 -8.33
N ARG A 17 -10.98 -27.66 -8.62
CA ARG A 17 -11.49 -27.83 -10.00
C ARG A 17 -10.90 -26.79 -10.94
N TYR A 18 -10.80 -25.54 -10.47
CA TYR A 18 -10.23 -24.44 -11.27
C TYR A 18 -8.74 -24.68 -11.57
N LEU A 19 -7.92 -25.02 -10.57
CA LEU A 19 -6.50 -25.36 -10.79
C LEU A 19 -6.31 -26.48 -11.80
N ARG A 20 -7.11 -27.55 -11.70
CA ARG A 20 -7.09 -28.64 -12.68
C ARG A 20 -7.48 -28.18 -14.09
N SER A 21 -8.45 -27.28 -14.22
CA SER A 21 -8.84 -26.73 -15.53
C SER A 21 -7.73 -25.93 -16.21
N LEU A 22 -6.80 -25.38 -15.42
CA LEU A 22 -5.59 -24.70 -15.91
C LEU A 22 -4.44 -25.68 -16.24
N GLY A 23 -4.64 -27.01 -16.09
CA GLY A 23 -3.59 -28.00 -16.26
C GLY A 23 -2.57 -28.03 -15.13
N ILE A 24 -2.87 -27.43 -13.97
CA ILE A 24 -2.01 -27.46 -12.79
C ILE A 24 -2.25 -28.77 -12.06
N GLU A 25 -1.33 -29.73 -12.24
CA GLU A 25 -1.34 -30.98 -11.49
C GLU A 25 -0.96 -30.73 -10.04
N ARG A 26 -1.60 -31.47 -9.14
CA ARG A 26 -1.36 -31.42 -7.70
C ARG A 26 -0.68 -32.71 -7.22
N ASP A 27 0.14 -32.54 -6.19
CA ASP A 27 0.72 -33.68 -5.48
C ASP A 27 0.07 -33.78 -4.09
N GLY A 28 -0.87 -34.75 -3.98
CA GLY A 28 -1.64 -34.95 -2.76
C GLY A 28 -2.93 -34.12 -2.69
N GLU A 29 -3.42 -33.91 -1.48
CA GLU A 29 -4.66 -33.19 -1.17
C GLU A 29 -4.43 -31.69 -1.13
N LEU A 30 -5.34 -30.90 -1.72
CA LEU A 30 -5.32 -29.45 -1.62
C LEU A 30 -5.79 -29.01 -0.23
N ARG A 31 -4.99 -28.24 0.46
CA ARG A 31 -5.24 -27.64 1.78
C ARG A 31 -5.13 -26.13 1.70
N ALA A 32 -5.71 -25.43 2.64
CA ALA A 32 -5.57 -23.98 2.69
C ALA A 32 -5.55 -23.45 4.13
N ASP A 33 -4.83 -22.35 4.31
CA ASP A 33 -4.77 -21.57 5.54
C ASP A 33 -5.17 -20.12 5.25
N PHE A 34 -5.92 -19.50 6.18
CA PHE A 34 -6.19 -18.07 6.12
C PHE A 34 -4.96 -17.28 6.59
N ILE A 35 -4.50 -16.32 5.78
CA ILE A 35 -3.35 -15.47 6.12
C ILE A 35 -3.80 -14.13 6.67
N SER A 36 -4.65 -13.43 5.95
CA SER A 36 -5.11 -12.09 6.32
C SER A 36 -6.38 -11.71 5.57
N GLY A 37 -7.13 -10.78 6.15
CA GLY A 37 -8.34 -10.24 5.55
C GLY A 37 -9.10 -9.37 6.55
N GLY A 38 -10.34 -9.09 6.23
CA GLY A 38 -11.22 -8.22 7.00
C GLY A 38 -11.71 -7.07 6.11
N ARG A 39 -11.18 -5.86 6.32
CA ARG A 39 -11.52 -4.69 5.50
C ARG A 39 -10.77 -4.63 4.16
N SER A 40 -9.66 -5.36 4.05
CA SER A 40 -8.86 -5.54 2.84
C SER A 40 -9.22 -6.85 2.13
N ASN A 41 -8.56 -7.14 1.02
CA ASN A 41 -8.70 -8.39 0.30
C ASN A 41 -8.44 -9.59 1.21
N LEU A 42 -9.28 -10.63 1.10
CA LEU A 42 -9.03 -11.90 1.75
C LEU A 42 -7.86 -12.60 1.07
N THR A 43 -6.94 -13.09 1.87
CA THR A 43 -5.71 -13.74 1.40
C THR A 43 -5.58 -15.11 2.05
N PHE A 44 -5.45 -16.14 1.23
CA PHE A 44 -5.31 -17.52 1.65
C PHE A 44 -4.01 -18.11 1.08
N ARG A 45 -3.35 -18.96 1.84
CA ARG A 45 -2.33 -19.86 1.33
C ARG A 45 -3.03 -21.17 0.97
N ALA A 46 -3.06 -21.52 -0.30
CA ALA A 46 -3.46 -22.84 -0.76
C ALA A 46 -2.20 -23.66 -1.05
N TYR A 47 -2.19 -24.95 -0.71
CA TYR A 47 -0.99 -25.78 -0.86
C TYR A 47 -1.32 -27.25 -0.96
N ASP A 48 -0.44 -27.99 -1.65
CA ASP A 48 -0.36 -29.44 -1.63
C ASP A 48 0.97 -29.91 -1.03
N ASP A 49 1.39 -31.14 -1.29
CA ASP A 49 2.63 -31.68 -0.71
C ASP A 49 3.91 -31.10 -1.32
N LYS A 50 3.86 -30.40 -2.48
CA LYS A 50 5.00 -29.82 -3.18
C LYS A 50 4.88 -28.35 -3.46
N THR A 51 3.68 -27.83 -3.67
CA THR A 51 3.46 -26.48 -4.20
C THR A 51 2.66 -25.64 -3.23
N ASN A 52 2.96 -24.33 -3.22
CA ASN A 52 2.23 -23.34 -2.44
C ASN A 52 1.79 -22.20 -3.34
N TRP A 53 0.54 -21.81 -3.19
CA TRP A 53 -0.09 -20.70 -3.90
C TRP A 53 -0.64 -19.66 -2.90
N LEU A 54 -0.66 -18.43 -3.30
CA LEU A 54 -1.42 -17.37 -2.63
C LEU A 54 -2.68 -17.11 -3.45
N VAL A 55 -3.84 -17.18 -2.81
CA VAL A 55 -5.15 -16.85 -3.40
C VAL A 55 -5.63 -15.57 -2.76
N ARG A 56 -5.86 -14.53 -3.58
CA ARG A 56 -6.42 -13.24 -3.12
C ARG A 56 -7.75 -12.97 -3.80
N ARG A 57 -8.71 -12.50 -3.02
CA ARG A 57 -10.04 -12.11 -3.51
C ARG A 57 -10.56 -10.90 -2.72
N PRO A 58 -11.55 -10.16 -3.24
CA PRO A 58 -12.21 -9.10 -2.51
C PRO A 58 -12.81 -9.60 -1.19
N PRO A 59 -13.03 -8.71 -0.20
CA PRO A 59 -13.71 -9.05 1.04
C PRO A 59 -15.16 -9.50 0.77
N LEU A 60 -15.76 -10.24 1.72
CA LEU A 60 -17.13 -10.75 1.58
C LEU A 60 -18.18 -9.63 1.65
N HIS A 61 -17.86 -8.53 2.34
CA HIS A 61 -18.76 -7.40 2.58
C HIS A 61 -18.03 -6.07 2.44
N GLY A 62 -18.79 -4.99 2.19
CA GLY A 62 -18.22 -3.64 2.16
C GLY A 62 -17.46 -3.29 0.88
N LEU A 63 -17.81 -3.90 -0.24
CA LEU A 63 -17.22 -3.58 -1.55
C LEU A 63 -17.53 -2.12 -1.91
N THR A 64 -16.48 -1.32 -2.07
CA THR A 64 -16.59 0.01 -2.69
C THR A 64 -16.30 -0.10 -4.19
N PRO A 65 -17.08 0.57 -5.06
CA PRO A 65 -16.78 0.60 -6.48
C PRO A 65 -15.33 1.05 -6.71
N SER A 66 -14.59 0.33 -7.55
CA SER A 66 -13.16 0.56 -7.86
C SER A 66 -12.12 0.28 -6.74
N ALA A 67 -12.51 -0.09 -5.54
CA ALA A 67 -11.61 -0.71 -4.58
C ALA A 67 -11.57 -2.23 -4.85
N HIS A 68 -10.43 -2.87 -4.59
CA HIS A 68 -10.27 -4.33 -4.72
C HIS A 68 -10.35 -4.87 -6.17
N ASP A 69 -9.84 -4.11 -7.15
CA ASP A 69 -9.74 -4.53 -8.55
C ASP A 69 -8.63 -5.58 -8.72
N MET A 70 -9.01 -6.86 -8.65
CA MET A 70 -8.08 -7.99 -8.77
C MET A 70 -7.39 -8.03 -10.14
N ALA A 71 -8.09 -7.65 -11.21
CA ALA A 71 -7.52 -7.64 -12.55
C ALA A 71 -6.43 -6.56 -12.70
N ARG A 72 -6.66 -5.38 -12.10
CA ARG A 72 -5.69 -4.30 -12.09
C ARG A 72 -4.44 -4.65 -11.29
N GLU A 73 -4.60 -5.23 -10.10
CA GLU A 73 -3.49 -5.71 -9.27
C GLU A 73 -2.69 -6.81 -9.99
N TYR A 74 -3.39 -7.80 -10.56
CA TYR A 74 -2.77 -8.86 -11.35
C TYR A 74 -1.98 -8.32 -12.55
N LYS A 75 -2.55 -7.34 -13.28
CA LYS A 75 -1.93 -6.74 -14.47
C LYS A 75 -0.56 -6.13 -14.15
N VAL A 76 -0.44 -5.35 -13.07
CA VAL A 76 0.84 -4.71 -12.72
C VAL A 76 1.86 -5.74 -12.22
N VAL A 77 1.45 -6.71 -11.40
CA VAL A 77 2.34 -7.76 -10.92
C VAL A 77 2.85 -8.62 -12.08
N ALA A 78 1.97 -9.02 -13.00
CA ALA A 78 2.35 -9.77 -14.20
C ALA A 78 3.35 -9.01 -15.09
N ALA A 79 3.16 -7.71 -15.26
CA ALA A 79 4.01 -6.86 -16.07
C ALA A 79 5.43 -6.68 -15.48
N LEU A 80 5.57 -6.79 -14.16
CA LEU A 80 6.83 -6.59 -13.45
C LEU A 80 7.68 -7.86 -13.29
N GLN A 81 7.16 -9.06 -13.61
CA GLN A 81 7.84 -10.33 -13.33
C GLN A 81 9.22 -10.48 -13.98
N ASP A 82 9.39 -9.92 -15.18
CA ASP A 82 10.64 -10.00 -15.94
C ASP A 82 11.50 -8.73 -15.78
N THR A 83 11.26 -7.96 -14.71
CA THR A 83 12.03 -6.74 -14.39
C THR A 83 12.91 -6.96 -13.15
N ALA A 84 13.67 -5.93 -12.76
CA ALA A 84 14.44 -5.96 -11.52
C ALA A 84 13.56 -5.84 -10.25
N VAL A 85 12.28 -5.49 -10.39
CA VAL A 85 11.36 -5.34 -9.25
C VAL A 85 10.92 -6.72 -8.76
N PRO A 86 11.22 -7.08 -7.50
CA PRO A 86 10.81 -8.37 -6.97
C PRO A 86 9.30 -8.42 -6.75
N VAL A 87 8.62 -9.31 -7.45
CA VAL A 87 7.18 -9.56 -7.31
C VAL A 87 6.91 -11.06 -7.29
N ALA A 88 5.78 -11.47 -6.70
CA ALA A 88 5.32 -12.84 -6.78
C ALA A 88 4.99 -13.21 -8.23
N ARG A 89 5.33 -14.44 -8.65
CA ARG A 89 4.97 -14.92 -9.98
C ARG A 89 3.46 -15.08 -10.08
N THR A 90 2.85 -14.49 -11.09
CA THR A 90 1.41 -14.66 -11.36
C THR A 90 1.14 -16.02 -11.98
N ILE A 91 0.03 -16.66 -11.58
CA ILE A 91 -0.38 -17.97 -12.05
C ILE A 91 -1.68 -17.87 -12.83
N ALA A 92 -2.71 -17.27 -12.22
CA ALA A 92 -4.01 -17.10 -12.87
C ALA A 92 -4.79 -15.91 -12.29
N LEU A 93 -5.58 -15.29 -13.15
CA LEU A 93 -6.69 -14.41 -12.80
C LEU A 93 -7.97 -15.10 -13.18
N CYS A 94 -8.91 -15.23 -12.25
CA CYS A 94 -10.24 -15.76 -12.48
C CYS A 94 -11.26 -14.62 -12.33
N GLU A 95 -11.96 -14.31 -13.40
CA GLU A 95 -13.04 -13.31 -13.43
C GLU A 95 -14.43 -13.97 -13.39
N ASP A 96 -14.48 -15.30 -13.29
CA ASP A 96 -15.72 -16.08 -13.18
C ASP A 96 -16.14 -16.23 -11.70
N ASP A 97 -17.14 -15.47 -11.32
CA ASP A 97 -17.71 -15.47 -9.97
C ASP A 97 -18.26 -16.84 -9.54
N SER A 98 -18.58 -17.72 -10.50
CA SER A 98 -19.14 -19.06 -10.19
C SER A 98 -18.12 -19.97 -9.49
N VAL A 99 -16.83 -19.65 -9.54
CA VAL A 99 -15.76 -20.48 -8.96
C VAL A 99 -15.64 -20.28 -7.45
N LEU A 100 -15.47 -19.02 -7.01
CA LEU A 100 -15.31 -18.67 -5.58
C LEU A 100 -16.30 -17.60 -5.09
N GLY A 101 -17.30 -17.24 -5.88
CA GLY A 101 -18.28 -16.21 -5.53
C GLY A 101 -17.80 -14.77 -5.76
N ALA A 102 -16.62 -14.56 -6.29
CA ALA A 102 -16.05 -13.26 -6.69
C ALA A 102 -14.81 -13.48 -7.55
N PRO A 103 -14.36 -12.48 -8.33
CA PRO A 103 -13.07 -12.54 -9.01
C PRO A 103 -11.93 -12.78 -8.01
N PHE A 104 -10.91 -13.51 -8.42
CA PHE A 104 -9.73 -13.76 -7.59
C PHE A 104 -8.47 -13.93 -8.42
N GLN A 105 -7.32 -13.73 -7.78
CA GLN A 105 -6.03 -14.02 -8.38
C GLN A 105 -5.28 -15.11 -7.63
N ILE A 106 -4.48 -15.86 -8.37
CA ILE A 106 -3.56 -16.86 -7.85
C ILE A 106 -2.14 -16.42 -8.22
N VAL A 107 -1.28 -16.32 -7.23
CA VAL A 107 0.14 -16.07 -7.41
C VAL A 107 0.97 -17.10 -6.64
N GLU A 108 2.26 -17.18 -6.94
CA GLU A 108 3.20 -17.97 -6.17
C GLU A 108 3.22 -17.51 -4.71
N PHE A 109 3.27 -18.45 -3.77
CA PHE A 109 3.53 -18.13 -2.37
C PHE A 109 5.01 -17.84 -2.16
N VAL A 110 5.36 -16.58 -1.95
CA VAL A 110 6.74 -16.16 -1.66
C VAL A 110 7.04 -16.40 -0.19
N ALA A 111 7.95 -17.33 0.10
CA ALA A 111 8.43 -17.57 1.45
C ALA A 111 9.33 -16.41 1.91
N GLY A 112 9.14 -15.97 3.16
CA GLY A 112 9.89 -14.87 3.75
C GLY A 112 9.20 -14.31 4.99
N GLN A 113 9.64 -13.15 5.43
CA GLN A 113 9.05 -12.45 6.56
C GLN A 113 8.59 -11.04 6.17
N VAL A 114 7.44 -10.65 6.70
CA VAL A 114 6.94 -9.27 6.62
C VAL A 114 7.21 -8.60 7.96
N VAL A 115 7.99 -7.53 7.95
CA VAL A 115 8.38 -6.79 9.17
C VAL A 115 7.38 -5.67 9.39
N ARG A 116 6.35 -5.93 10.20
CA ARG A 116 5.25 -4.98 10.50
C ARG A 116 5.45 -4.22 11.79
N ARG A 117 6.01 -4.87 12.80
CA ARG A 117 6.13 -4.33 14.16
C ARG A 117 7.52 -3.79 14.42
N ARG A 118 7.60 -2.69 15.17
CA ARG A 118 8.86 -2.08 15.62
C ARG A 118 9.78 -3.10 16.29
N ALA A 119 9.26 -3.92 17.19
CA ALA A 119 10.04 -4.95 17.87
C ALA A 119 10.66 -5.99 16.93
N GLN A 120 10.01 -6.33 15.81
CA GLN A 120 10.59 -7.21 14.81
C GLN A 120 11.81 -6.56 14.13
N LEU A 121 11.70 -5.28 13.75
CA LEU A 121 12.82 -4.54 13.15
C LEU A 121 13.97 -4.39 14.15
N GLU A 122 13.68 -3.98 15.38
CA GLU A 122 14.67 -3.71 16.43
C GLU A 122 15.36 -4.98 16.96
N SER A 123 14.84 -6.17 16.63
CA SER A 123 15.54 -7.43 16.88
C SER A 123 16.70 -7.69 15.91
N LEU A 124 16.76 -6.96 14.79
CA LEU A 124 17.83 -7.04 13.81
C LEU A 124 19.05 -6.19 14.22
N SER A 125 20.24 -6.55 13.77
CA SER A 125 21.40 -5.70 13.99
C SER A 125 21.32 -4.40 13.17
N ARG A 126 21.98 -3.35 13.64
CA ARG A 126 22.02 -2.05 12.93
C ARG A 126 22.47 -2.20 11.48
N THR A 127 23.50 -2.99 11.23
CA THR A 127 24.01 -3.24 9.86
C THR A 127 22.97 -3.90 8.96
N VAL A 128 22.18 -4.84 9.50
CA VAL A 128 21.09 -5.48 8.76
C VAL A 128 19.97 -4.47 8.48
N ILE A 129 19.60 -3.63 9.46
CA ILE A 129 18.58 -2.58 9.27
C ILE A 129 19.00 -1.61 8.16
N ASP A 130 20.24 -1.12 8.18
CA ASP A 130 20.76 -0.22 7.13
C ASP A 130 20.74 -0.91 5.76
N GLY A 131 21.15 -2.19 5.68
CA GLY A 131 21.06 -2.97 4.45
C GLY A 131 19.64 -3.19 3.94
N CYS A 132 18.67 -3.39 4.85
CA CYS A 132 17.24 -3.46 4.49
C CYS A 132 16.78 -2.15 3.84
N VAL A 133 17.11 -1.00 4.45
CA VAL A 133 16.73 0.32 3.93
C VAL A 133 17.34 0.54 2.54
N ASP A 134 18.63 0.24 2.36
CA ASP A 134 19.29 0.40 1.06
C ASP A 134 18.64 -0.47 -0.03
N SER A 135 18.23 -1.69 0.33
CA SER A 135 17.53 -2.57 -0.60
C SER A 135 16.11 -2.07 -0.92
N LEU A 136 15.38 -1.57 0.07
CA LEU A 136 14.06 -0.98 -0.15
C LEU A 136 14.14 0.22 -1.09
N ILE A 137 15.12 1.12 -0.88
CA ILE A 137 15.32 2.28 -1.76
C ILE A 137 15.68 1.82 -3.19
N ARG A 138 16.56 0.82 -3.32
CA ARG A 138 16.94 0.30 -4.65
C ARG A 138 15.74 -0.29 -5.38
N VAL A 139 14.93 -1.11 -4.70
CA VAL A 139 13.70 -1.69 -5.29
C VAL A 139 12.71 -0.61 -5.71
N LEU A 140 12.53 0.45 -4.92
CA LEU A 140 11.69 1.58 -5.32
C LEU A 140 12.24 2.32 -6.54
N VAL A 141 13.56 2.51 -6.60
CA VAL A 141 14.22 3.12 -7.78
C VAL A 141 14.11 2.23 -9.01
N ASP A 142 14.27 0.91 -8.84
CA ASP A 142 14.08 -0.07 -9.94
C ASP A 142 12.65 -0.01 -10.46
N LEU A 143 11.64 0.05 -9.59
CA LEU A 143 10.23 0.23 -9.97
C LEU A 143 10.03 1.51 -10.79
N HIS A 144 10.54 2.63 -10.29
CA HIS A 144 10.43 3.91 -10.96
C HIS A 144 11.24 3.97 -12.28
N GLY A 145 12.22 3.07 -12.44
CA GLY A 145 13.03 2.94 -13.65
C GLY A 145 12.40 2.09 -14.75
N VAL A 146 11.34 1.33 -14.45
CA VAL A 146 10.65 0.51 -15.45
C VAL A 146 9.95 1.41 -16.49
N ASP A 147 10.20 1.18 -17.77
CA ASP A 147 9.41 1.82 -18.83
C ASP A 147 8.03 1.16 -18.95
N PRO A 148 6.95 1.90 -18.63
CA PRO A 148 5.59 1.36 -18.69
C PRO A 148 5.19 0.83 -20.06
N ASN A 149 5.74 1.42 -21.13
CA ASN A 149 5.45 0.96 -22.50
C ASN A 149 6.10 -0.39 -22.79
N ALA A 150 7.33 -0.58 -22.33
CA ALA A 150 8.08 -1.82 -22.55
C ALA A 150 7.45 -3.03 -21.84
N VAL A 151 6.75 -2.81 -20.73
CA VAL A 151 6.10 -3.87 -19.94
C VAL A 151 4.58 -3.96 -20.16
N GLY A 152 4.02 -3.28 -21.15
CA GLY A 152 2.58 -3.36 -21.48
C GLY A 152 1.66 -2.61 -20.53
N LEU A 153 2.16 -1.60 -19.81
CA LEU A 153 1.42 -0.77 -18.85
C LEU A 153 1.18 0.67 -19.36
N ALA A 154 1.27 0.93 -20.64
CA ALA A 154 1.06 2.27 -21.22
C ALA A 154 -0.31 2.86 -20.86
N ASP A 155 -1.32 2.02 -20.70
CA ASP A 155 -2.71 2.35 -20.36
C ASP A 155 -3.07 2.13 -18.88
N PHE A 156 -2.09 1.79 -18.03
CA PHE A 156 -2.32 1.48 -16.62
C PHE A 156 -2.75 2.69 -15.76
N GLY A 157 -2.66 3.87 -16.33
CA GLY A 157 -3.09 5.13 -15.73
C GLY A 157 -2.97 6.27 -16.73
N LYS A 158 -3.34 7.47 -16.30
CA LYS A 158 -3.13 8.69 -17.11
C LYS A 158 -1.74 9.26 -16.78
N PRO A 159 -0.77 9.24 -17.70
CA PRO A 159 0.60 9.65 -17.40
C PRO A 159 0.73 11.15 -17.07
N SER A 160 -0.07 12.02 -17.72
CA SER A 160 -0.03 13.47 -17.51
C SER A 160 -1.03 13.94 -16.46
N GLY A 161 -0.72 15.05 -15.77
CA GLY A 161 -1.63 15.69 -14.81
C GLY A 161 -1.85 14.83 -13.55
N TYR A 162 -0.86 14.04 -13.16
CA TYR A 162 -0.97 13.16 -11.98
C TYR A 162 -1.11 13.97 -10.70
N LEU A 163 -0.27 15.00 -10.50
CA LEU A 163 -0.29 15.80 -9.28
C LEU A 163 -1.61 16.54 -9.10
N GLU A 164 -2.14 17.15 -10.16
CA GLU A 164 -3.45 17.81 -10.15
C GLU A 164 -4.58 16.85 -9.76
N ARG A 165 -4.51 15.61 -10.29
CA ARG A 165 -5.49 14.59 -9.93
C ARG A 165 -5.37 14.15 -8.48
N GLN A 166 -4.13 14.02 -7.94
CA GLN A 166 -3.92 13.67 -6.54
C GLN A 166 -4.47 14.76 -5.61
N VAL A 167 -4.10 16.02 -5.85
CA VAL A 167 -4.60 17.16 -5.05
C VAL A 167 -6.13 17.21 -5.07
N ARG A 168 -6.75 17.11 -6.25
CA ARG A 168 -8.21 17.10 -6.37
C ARG A 168 -8.83 15.88 -5.69
N ARG A 169 -8.29 14.66 -5.87
CA ARG A 169 -8.80 13.41 -5.29
C ARG A 169 -8.86 13.51 -3.75
N TRP A 170 -7.76 13.94 -3.14
CA TRP A 170 -7.70 14.00 -1.67
C TRP A 170 -8.58 15.11 -1.09
N GLY A 171 -8.70 16.25 -1.78
CA GLY A 171 -9.67 17.28 -1.40
C GLY A 171 -11.12 16.77 -1.47
N SER A 172 -11.50 16.12 -2.58
CA SER A 172 -12.84 15.52 -2.70
C SER A 172 -13.07 14.40 -1.68
N GLN A 173 -12.03 13.66 -1.29
CA GLN A 173 -12.14 12.63 -0.26
C GLN A 173 -12.40 13.24 1.12
N TRP A 174 -11.81 14.41 1.44
CA TRP A 174 -12.12 15.16 2.66
C TRP A 174 -13.61 15.50 2.74
N ASP A 175 -14.20 16.01 1.68
CA ASP A 175 -15.63 16.35 1.63
C ASP A 175 -16.55 15.16 1.94
N LEU A 176 -16.08 13.93 1.71
CA LEU A 176 -16.83 12.70 2.00
C LEU A 176 -16.69 12.19 3.43
N VAL A 177 -15.58 12.52 4.11
CA VAL A 177 -15.26 11.95 5.42
C VAL A 177 -15.26 12.96 6.56
N ARG A 178 -15.26 14.25 6.28
CA ARG A 178 -15.34 15.31 7.29
C ARG A 178 -16.65 15.26 8.06
N LEU A 179 -16.59 15.65 9.32
CA LEU A 179 -17.77 15.77 10.16
C LEU A 179 -18.48 17.12 9.92
N PRO A 180 -19.78 17.24 10.24
CA PRO A 180 -20.42 18.55 10.34
C PRO A 180 -19.66 19.42 11.34
N ASP A 181 -19.40 20.69 10.97
CA ASP A 181 -18.68 21.67 11.81
C ASP A 181 -17.30 21.20 12.28
N ASP A 182 -16.58 20.45 11.44
CA ASP A 182 -15.25 19.95 11.75
C ASP A 182 -14.27 21.12 11.96
N HIS A 183 -13.73 21.25 13.16
CA HIS A 183 -12.80 22.32 13.53
C HIS A 183 -11.52 22.34 12.67
N ARG A 184 -11.23 21.26 11.96
CA ARG A 184 -10.05 21.10 11.08
C ARG A 184 -10.29 21.66 9.68
N ASP A 185 -11.54 21.95 9.29
CA ASP A 185 -11.91 22.39 7.93
C ASP A 185 -11.09 23.58 7.43
N ALA A 186 -10.88 24.59 8.27
CA ALA A 186 -10.13 25.79 7.87
C ALA A 186 -8.67 25.48 7.51
N ASP A 187 -8.00 24.63 8.27
CA ASP A 187 -6.61 24.26 8.03
C ASP A 187 -6.48 23.27 6.86
N VAL A 188 -7.42 22.33 6.72
CA VAL A 188 -7.50 21.42 5.57
C VAL A 188 -7.71 22.20 4.28
N GLU A 189 -8.65 23.17 4.26
CA GLU A 189 -8.89 24.00 3.08
C GLU A 189 -7.68 24.88 2.76
N ARG A 190 -7.00 25.43 3.77
CA ARG A 190 -5.77 26.22 3.58
C ARG A 190 -4.67 25.39 2.93
N LEU A 191 -4.44 24.14 3.41
CA LEU A 191 -3.46 23.23 2.84
C LEU A 191 -3.86 22.82 1.41
N HIS A 192 -5.12 22.43 1.20
CA HIS A 192 -5.63 22.03 -0.11
C HIS A 192 -5.54 23.18 -1.13
N SER A 193 -5.93 24.39 -0.75
CA SER A 193 -5.84 25.58 -1.60
C SER A 193 -4.40 25.92 -1.95
N GLY A 194 -3.50 25.88 -0.96
CA GLY A 194 -2.07 26.06 -1.17
C GLY A 194 -1.48 25.03 -2.13
N LEU A 195 -1.78 23.73 -1.94
CA LEU A 195 -1.36 22.69 -2.87
C LEU A 195 -1.88 22.93 -4.30
N ARG A 196 -3.14 23.34 -4.47
CA ARG A 196 -3.71 23.67 -5.79
C ARG A 196 -3.00 24.81 -6.51
N GLN A 197 -2.52 25.79 -5.77
CA GLN A 197 -1.84 26.98 -6.31
C GLN A 197 -0.35 26.73 -6.63
N SER A 198 0.25 25.72 -6.03
CA SER A 198 1.68 25.45 -6.09
C SER A 198 2.05 24.16 -6.83
N ILE A 199 1.15 23.60 -7.64
CA ILE A 199 1.40 22.33 -8.39
C ILE A 199 2.60 22.53 -9.32
N PRO A 200 3.73 21.82 -9.10
CA PRO A 200 4.90 21.93 -9.97
C PRO A 200 4.70 21.14 -11.26
N PRO A 201 5.53 21.39 -12.28
CA PRO A 201 5.65 20.46 -13.39
C PRO A 201 5.97 19.05 -12.88
N GLN A 202 5.30 18.03 -13.43
CA GLN A 202 5.57 16.62 -13.11
C GLN A 202 7.02 16.29 -13.43
N SER A 203 7.74 15.61 -12.52
CA SER A 203 9.15 15.29 -12.70
C SER A 203 9.37 14.32 -13.87
N ARG A 204 8.61 13.24 -13.89
CA ARG A 204 8.49 12.28 -14.99
C ARG A 204 7.27 11.38 -14.79
N THR A 205 7.00 10.52 -15.75
CA THR A 205 6.04 9.42 -15.61
C THR A 205 6.77 8.13 -15.23
N ALA A 206 6.31 7.48 -14.18
CA ALA A 206 6.79 6.17 -13.74
C ALA A 206 5.62 5.30 -13.27
N ILE A 207 5.86 4.01 -13.08
CA ILE A 207 4.97 3.16 -12.31
C ILE A 207 5.21 3.51 -10.84
N VAL A 208 4.16 3.99 -10.14
CA VAL A 208 4.21 4.28 -8.71
C VAL A 208 3.45 3.20 -7.93
N HIS A 209 3.94 2.87 -6.75
CA HIS A 209 3.30 1.90 -5.86
C HIS A 209 2.11 2.51 -5.12
N GLY A 210 2.28 3.72 -4.59
CA GLY A 210 1.26 4.47 -3.87
C GLY A 210 1.15 4.17 -2.37
N ASP A 211 1.84 3.13 -1.86
CA ASP A 211 1.94 2.78 -0.43
C ASP A 211 3.23 2.00 -0.14
N TYR A 212 4.40 2.49 -0.59
CA TYR A 212 5.66 1.77 -0.49
C TYR A 212 6.31 1.94 0.90
N ARG A 213 6.48 0.82 1.62
CA ARG A 213 7.12 0.75 2.95
C ARG A 213 7.47 -0.71 3.31
N ILE A 214 8.28 -0.91 4.35
CA ILE A 214 8.82 -2.23 4.73
C ILE A 214 7.73 -3.28 4.97
N ASP A 215 6.60 -2.91 5.55
CA ASP A 215 5.50 -3.82 5.86
C ASP A 215 4.67 -4.22 4.63
N ASN A 216 4.92 -3.57 3.48
CA ASN A 216 4.45 -3.99 2.16
C ASN A 216 5.53 -4.72 1.36
N THR A 217 6.51 -5.34 2.04
CA THR A 217 7.53 -6.17 1.40
C THR A 217 7.73 -7.49 2.15
N ILE A 218 8.13 -8.52 1.40
CA ILE A 218 8.62 -9.78 1.96
C ILE A 218 10.14 -9.74 1.93
N LEU A 219 10.76 -9.84 3.09
CA LEU A 219 12.20 -9.97 3.23
C LEU A 219 12.59 -11.45 3.33
N ASP A 220 13.78 -11.78 2.85
CA ASP A 220 14.36 -13.12 3.02
C ASP A 220 14.61 -13.41 4.51
N VAL A 221 14.36 -14.65 4.94
CA VAL A 221 14.51 -15.04 6.36
C VAL A 221 15.97 -15.12 6.75
N ASP A 222 16.80 -15.65 5.86
CA ASP A 222 18.23 -15.88 6.12
C ASP A 222 19.05 -14.62 5.86
N ASP A 223 18.63 -13.78 4.93
CA ASP A 223 19.23 -12.49 4.61
C ASP A 223 18.15 -11.39 4.51
N PRO A 224 17.77 -10.76 5.63
CA PRO A 224 16.74 -9.71 5.64
C PRO A 224 17.09 -8.47 4.80
N THR A 225 18.33 -8.32 4.35
CA THR A 225 18.70 -7.25 3.41
C THR A 225 18.20 -7.51 1.99
N ARG A 226 17.64 -8.69 1.72
CA ARG A 226 17.12 -9.07 0.41
C ARG A 226 15.60 -8.99 0.39
N VAL A 227 15.02 -8.10 -0.44
CA VAL A 227 13.59 -8.06 -0.73
C VAL A 227 13.24 -9.20 -1.70
N ARG A 228 12.31 -10.07 -1.29
CA ARG A 228 11.81 -11.22 -2.07
C ARG A 228 10.59 -10.85 -2.91
N ALA A 229 9.74 -9.97 -2.39
CA ALA A 229 8.59 -9.46 -3.12
C ALA A 229 8.08 -8.14 -2.54
N VAL A 230 7.57 -7.27 -3.41
CA VAL A 230 6.74 -6.13 -3.06
C VAL A 230 5.28 -6.56 -3.10
N LEU A 231 4.51 -6.14 -2.11
CA LEU A 231 3.12 -6.49 -1.87
C LEU A 231 2.21 -5.28 -2.02
N ASP A 232 0.91 -5.53 -2.12
CA ASP A 232 -0.16 -4.52 -2.01
C ASP A 232 -0.14 -3.45 -3.11
N TRP A 233 -0.34 -3.91 -4.34
CA TRP A 233 -0.32 -3.09 -5.56
C TRP A 233 -1.65 -2.37 -5.87
N GLU A 234 -2.63 -2.39 -4.96
CA GLU A 234 -3.97 -1.85 -5.20
C GLU A 234 -3.99 -0.34 -5.51
N LEU A 235 -3.02 0.42 -5.00
CA LEU A 235 -2.89 1.86 -5.24
C LEU A 235 -1.97 2.20 -6.42
N SER A 236 -1.36 1.19 -7.04
CA SER A 236 -0.39 1.40 -8.12
C SER A 236 -1.03 2.03 -9.36
N THR A 237 -0.28 2.91 -10.01
CA THR A 237 -0.70 3.61 -11.23
C THR A 237 0.50 4.19 -11.97
N LEU A 238 0.25 4.85 -13.11
CA LEU A 238 1.23 5.76 -13.71
C LEU A 238 1.17 7.11 -12.99
N GLY A 239 2.30 7.54 -12.46
CA GLY A 239 2.40 8.74 -11.64
C GLY A 239 3.78 9.36 -11.61
N ASP A 240 3.97 10.29 -10.69
CA ASP A 240 5.24 10.94 -10.45
C ASP A 240 6.02 10.20 -9.35
N PRO A 241 7.24 9.70 -9.62
CA PRO A 241 8.02 8.92 -8.66
C PRO A 241 8.35 9.67 -7.37
N LEU A 242 8.46 11.00 -7.41
CA LEU A 242 8.71 11.80 -6.20
C LEU A 242 7.54 11.73 -5.22
N SER A 243 6.31 11.43 -5.70
CA SER A 243 5.15 11.23 -4.82
C SER A 243 5.27 9.96 -3.97
N ASP A 244 5.83 8.86 -4.51
CA ASP A 244 6.09 7.65 -3.74
C ASP A 244 7.23 7.86 -2.74
N ALA A 245 8.31 8.51 -3.18
CA ALA A 245 9.45 8.81 -2.32
C ALA A 245 9.04 9.71 -1.14
N ALA A 246 8.24 10.76 -1.38
CA ALA A 246 7.73 11.64 -0.33
C ALA A 246 6.81 10.89 0.64
N LEU A 247 5.93 10.02 0.12
CA LEU A 247 5.04 9.23 0.97
C LEU A 247 5.83 8.25 1.85
N MET A 248 6.85 7.60 1.32
CA MET A 248 7.78 6.75 2.07
C MET A 248 8.44 7.53 3.22
N CYS A 249 8.84 8.79 2.97
CA CYS A 249 9.42 9.66 3.99
C CYS A 249 8.39 10.08 5.05
N VAL A 250 7.16 10.46 4.64
CA VAL A 250 6.08 10.87 5.56
C VAL A 250 5.65 9.74 6.47
N TYR A 251 5.70 8.49 6.04
CA TYR A 251 5.43 7.33 6.91
C TYR A 251 6.45 7.16 8.06
N ARG A 252 7.58 7.90 8.08
CA ARG A 252 8.47 7.98 9.25
C ARG A 252 7.86 8.76 10.41
N ASP A 253 6.77 9.48 10.17
CA ASP A 253 6.09 10.24 11.20
C ASP A 253 5.51 9.31 12.29
N PRO A 254 5.75 9.60 13.59
CA PRO A 254 5.20 8.79 14.68
C PRO A 254 3.68 8.71 14.70
N THR A 255 2.99 9.64 14.06
CA THR A 255 1.52 9.61 13.91
C THR A 255 1.04 8.35 13.20
N LEU A 256 1.89 7.72 12.37
CA LEU A 256 1.57 6.45 11.73
C LEU A 256 1.24 5.35 12.75
N ASP A 257 1.91 5.32 13.90
CA ASP A 257 1.63 4.35 14.97
C ASP A 257 0.19 4.48 15.50
N LEU A 258 -0.30 5.71 15.58
CA LEU A 258 -1.68 5.99 16.01
C LEU A 258 -2.69 5.58 14.94
N ILE A 259 -2.39 5.88 13.65
CA ILE A 259 -3.24 5.48 12.52
C ILE A 259 -3.38 3.96 12.44
N LEU A 260 -2.28 3.22 12.66
CA LEU A 260 -2.24 1.76 12.60
C LEU A 260 -2.65 1.09 13.92
N SER A 261 -2.86 1.87 14.99
CA SER A 261 -3.09 1.39 16.35
C SER A 261 -2.01 0.38 16.81
N ALA A 262 -0.78 0.61 16.38
CA ALA A 262 0.35 -0.29 16.63
C ALA A 262 1.69 0.41 16.38
N GLN A 263 2.72 0.03 17.13
CA GLN A 263 4.09 0.45 16.85
C GLN A 263 4.59 -0.17 15.55
N ALA A 264 4.57 0.62 14.47
CA ALA A 264 4.98 0.18 13.16
C ALA A 264 6.52 0.02 13.07
N ALA A 265 6.97 -0.92 12.26
CA ALA A 265 8.40 -1.08 11.99
C ALA A 265 8.98 0.20 11.37
N TRP A 266 8.22 0.85 10.48
CA TRP A 266 8.66 2.02 9.73
C TRP A 266 8.84 3.28 10.58
N THR A 267 8.27 3.36 11.79
CA THR A 267 8.45 4.47 12.76
C THR A 267 9.59 4.23 13.76
N SER A 268 10.34 3.12 13.65
CA SER A 268 11.46 2.84 14.54
C SER A 268 12.54 3.93 14.49
N PRO A 269 13.05 4.40 15.64
CA PRO A 269 14.15 5.37 15.68
C PRO A 269 15.49 4.79 15.13
N LEU A 270 15.56 3.48 14.92
CA LEU A 270 16.73 2.84 14.29
C LEU A 270 16.75 3.01 12.77
N LEU A 271 15.67 3.42 12.14
CA LEU A 271 15.65 3.73 10.71
C LEU A 271 16.17 5.16 10.45
N PRO A 272 16.67 5.45 9.25
CA PRO A 272 17.02 6.81 8.85
C PRO A 272 15.86 7.79 9.00
N THR A 273 16.16 9.07 9.19
CA THR A 273 15.17 10.15 9.17
C THR A 273 14.53 10.27 7.78
N ALA A 274 13.44 11.05 7.70
CA ALA A 274 12.79 11.33 6.42
C ALA A 274 13.76 11.99 5.41
N ASP A 275 14.57 12.95 5.88
CA ASP A 275 15.55 13.65 5.05
C ASP A 275 16.65 12.69 4.57
N GLU A 276 17.18 11.84 5.45
CA GLU A 276 18.20 10.84 5.06
C GLU A 276 17.64 9.81 4.06
N LEU A 277 16.36 9.44 4.16
CA LEU A 277 15.71 8.59 3.16
C LEU A 277 15.58 9.29 1.81
N ALA A 278 15.17 10.56 1.82
CA ALA A 278 15.07 11.39 0.63
C ALA A 278 16.42 11.54 -0.08
N ASP A 279 17.48 11.83 0.69
CA ASP A 279 18.84 11.94 0.18
C ASP A 279 19.34 10.61 -0.43
N ARG A 280 19.11 9.49 0.25
CA ARG A 280 19.46 8.15 -0.28
C ARG A 280 18.69 7.83 -1.56
N TYR A 281 17.39 8.15 -1.60
CA TYR A 281 16.59 7.97 -2.82
C TYR A 281 17.10 8.83 -3.98
N SER A 282 17.38 10.11 -3.73
CA SER A 282 17.96 11.03 -4.73
C SER A 282 19.29 10.52 -5.27
N LEU A 283 20.18 10.08 -4.38
CA LEU A 283 21.50 9.54 -4.75
C LEU A 283 21.39 8.30 -5.63
N VAL A 284 20.53 7.33 -5.26
CA VAL A 284 20.40 6.07 -5.99
C VAL A 284 19.64 6.24 -7.31
N SER A 285 18.60 7.06 -7.33
CA SER A 285 17.79 7.30 -8.53
C SER A 285 18.42 8.26 -9.53
N GLY A 286 19.36 9.10 -9.07
CA GLY A 286 19.89 10.23 -9.84
C GLY A 286 18.88 11.36 -10.07
N LEU A 287 17.71 11.30 -9.43
CA LEU A 287 16.69 12.35 -9.55
C LEU A 287 16.97 13.49 -8.59
N THR A 288 16.90 14.71 -9.10
CA THR A 288 16.85 15.91 -8.26
C THR A 288 15.50 15.98 -7.55
N LEU A 289 15.50 16.26 -6.26
CA LEU A 289 14.29 16.47 -5.47
C LEU A 289 13.74 17.90 -5.69
N GLY A 290 13.39 18.22 -6.93
CA GLY A 290 12.80 19.51 -7.26
C GLY A 290 11.41 19.67 -6.66
N HIS A 291 11.13 20.85 -6.06
CA HIS A 291 9.84 21.14 -5.40
C HIS A 291 9.49 20.14 -4.30
N TRP A 292 10.51 19.61 -3.58
CA TRP A 292 10.34 18.53 -2.61
C TRP A 292 9.32 18.87 -1.52
N GLU A 293 9.26 20.11 -1.11
CA GLU A 293 8.32 20.62 -0.12
C GLU A 293 6.87 20.44 -0.55
N PHE A 294 6.58 20.60 -1.86
CA PHE A 294 5.26 20.32 -2.41
C PHE A 294 4.90 18.82 -2.30
N TYR A 295 5.83 17.93 -2.63
CA TYR A 295 5.58 16.48 -2.55
C TYR A 295 5.39 16.03 -1.11
N MET A 296 6.18 16.57 -0.18
CA MET A 296 6.02 16.31 1.26
C MET A 296 4.68 16.84 1.78
N ALA A 297 4.30 18.07 1.42
CA ALA A 297 2.99 18.63 1.78
C ALA A 297 1.83 17.81 1.24
N LEU A 298 1.90 17.36 -0.03
CA LEU A 298 0.90 16.49 -0.64
C LEU A 298 0.84 15.12 0.05
N ALA A 299 1.98 14.54 0.44
CA ALA A 299 2.04 13.26 1.14
C ALA A 299 1.45 13.37 2.57
N TYR A 300 1.73 14.44 3.31
CA TYR A 300 1.07 14.71 4.59
C TYR A 300 -0.43 14.92 4.43
N PHE A 301 -0.85 15.67 3.41
CA PHE A 301 -2.26 15.85 3.09
C PHE A 301 -2.95 14.51 2.81
N LYS A 302 -2.36 13.67 1.95
CA LYS A 302 -2.86 12.32 1.66
C LYS A 302 -3.00 11.50 2.95
N LEU A 303 -1.96 11.46 3.78
CA LEU A 303 -1.98 10.66 5.01
C LEU A 303 -3.04 11.17 6.01
N ALA A 304 -3.20 12.48 6.13
CA ALA A 304 -4.22 13.10 6.97
C ALA A 304 -5.64 12.70 6.54
N ILE A 305 -5.92 12.72 5.22
CA ILE A 305 -7.24 12.35 4.69
C ILE A 305 -7.50 10.85 4.82
N ILE A 306 -6.47 10.00 4.67
CA ILE A 306 -6.59 8.56 4.95
C ILE A 306 -6.95 8.34 6.42
N ALA A 307 -6.28 9.03 7.36
CA ALA A 307 -6.57 8.95 8.79
C ALA A 307 -8.00 9.39 9.11
N ALA A 308 -8.46 10.52 8.53
CA ALA A 308 -9.83 10.98 8.66
C ALA A 308 -10.85 9.96 8.13
N GLY A 309 -10.53 9.29 7.03
CA GLY A 309 -11.38 8.21 6.49
C GLY A 309 -11.45 6.99 7.42
N ILE A 310 -10.38 6.66 8.13
CA ILE A 310 -10.39 5.60 9.15
C ILE A 310 -11.26 6.04 10.34
N GLU A 311 -11.06 7.25 10.84
CA GLU A 311 -11.85 7.84 11.92
C GLU A 311 -13.36 7.83 11.57
N PHE A 312 -13.72 8.31 10.38
CA PHE A 312 -15.11 8.32 9.88
C PHE A 312 -15.73 6.92 9.89
N ARG A 313 -15.03 5.93 9.33
CA ARG A 313 -15.54 4.53 9.29
C ARG A 313 -15.68 3.92 10.68
N THR A 314 -14.79 4.21 11.61
CA THR A 314 -14.87 3.73 12.98
C THR A 314 -16.11 4.29 13.65
N ARG A 315 -16.37 5.60 13.56
CA ARG A 315 -17.57 6.23 14.09
C ARG A 315 -18.86 5.65 13.51
N MET A 316 -18.91 5.45 12.19
CA MET A 316 -20.09 4.87 11.54
C MET A 316 -20.35 3.42 12.01
N SER A 317 -19.32 2.64 12.23
CA SER A 317 -19.43 1.27 12.74
C SER A 317 -19.96 1.24 14.18
N GLU A 318 -19.49 2.13 15.05
CA GLU A 318 -19.92 2.20 16.45
C GLU A 318 -21.35 2.70 16.60
N GLN A 319 -21.76 3.65 15.77
CA GLN A 319 -23.17 4.10 15.70
C GLN A 319 -24.11 2.95 15.26
N ALA A 320 -23.67 2.10 14.33
CA ALA A 320 -24.46 0.94 13.90
C ALA A 320 -24.59 -0.12 14.99
N ASP A 321 -23.59 -0.26 15.86
CA ASP A 321 -23.58 -1.20 16.99
C ASP A 321 -24.28 -0.66 18.26
N GLY A 322 -24.88 0.56 18.23
CA GLY A 322 -25.60 1.17 19.34
C GLY A 322 -24.71 1.52 20.55
N LYS A 323 -23.41 1.66 20.35
CA LYS A 323 -22.46 2.12 21.37
C LYS A 323 -22.46 3.65 21.38
N ASP A 324 -22.91 4.22 22.48
CA ASP A 324 -23.06 5.64 22.67
C ASP A 324 -21.75 6.32 23.12
N GLU A 325 -21.40 7.42 22.46
CA GLU A 325 -20.70 8.64 22.90
C GLU A 325 -19.40 8.60 23.74
N THR A 326 -18.53 7.61 23.68
CA THR A 326 -17.18 7.74 24.28
C THR A 326 -16.09 8.10 23.26
N TYR A 327 -16.35 9.15 22.47
CA TYR A 327 -15.46 9.62 21.38
C TYR A 327 -14.32 10.55 21.79
N ASP A 328 -14.20 10.87 23.07
CA ASP A 328 -13.24 11.89 23.52
C ASP A 328 -11.82 11.35 23.79
N THR A 329 -11.52 10.09 23.44
CA THR A 329 -10.23 9.46 23.76
C THR A 329 -9.42 8.94 22.57
N ALA A 330 -9.95 8.99 21.34
CA ALA A 330 -9.13 8.65 20.17
C ALA A 330 -8.05 9.74 19.97
N PRO A 331 -6.77 9.37 19.84
CA PRO A 331 -5.72 10.36 19.67
C PRO A 331 -5.95 11.14 18.37
N GLU A 332 -5.92 12.48 18.48
CA GLU A 332 -6.03 13.36 17.31
C GLU A 332 -4.81 13.16 16.40
N VAL A 333 -5.04 12.70 15.18
CA VAL A 333 -3.98 12.41 14.22
C VAL A 333 -4.03 13.31 12.97
N VAL A 334 -5.21 13.83 12.63
CA VAL A 334 -5.43 14.59 11.40
C VAL A 334 -4.81 15.99 11.50
N ALA A 335 -5.14 16.75 12.55
CA ALA A 335 -4.64 18.12 12.72
C ALA A 335 -3.10 18.20 12.77
N PRO A 336 -2.36 17.33 13.48
CA PRO A 336 -0.91 17.32 13.42
C PRO A 336 -0.34 17.09 12.01
N LEU A 337 -0.93 16.19 11.22
CA LEU A 337 -0.49 15.93 9.85
C LEU A 337 -0.77 17.13 8.94
N ILE A 338 -1.95 17.75 9.04
CA ILE A 338 -2.29 18.98 8.31
C ILE A 338 -1.31 20.12 8.67
N SER A 339 -1.00 20.30 9.97
CA SER A 339 -0.04 21.30 10.41
C SER A 339 1.36 21.10 9.80
N ARG A 340 1.83 19.83 9.72
CA ARG A 340 3.10 19.51 9.04
C ARG A 340 3.04 19.79 7.54
N GLY A 341 1.95 19.44 6.87
CA GLY A 341 1.75 19.76 5.46
C GLY A 341 1.77 21.25 5.18
N LEU A 342 1.14 22.06 6.04
CA LEU A 342 1.22 23.53 5.97
C LEU A 342 2.64 24.04 6.21
N GLY A 343 3.37 23.42 7.14
CA GLY A 343 4.78 23.74 7.39
C GLY A 343 5.67 23.45 6.18
N GLU A 344 5.42 22.40 5.43
CA GLU A 344 6.14 22.12 4.17
C GLU A 344 5.78 23.15 3.09
N LEU A 345 4.50 23.47 2.90
CA LEU A 345 4.11 24.52 1.94
C LEU A 345 4.72 25.87 2.23
N ALA A 346 4.90 26.24 3.50
CA ALA A 346 5.50 27.52 3.88
C ALA A 346 7.00 27.65 3.53
N LYS A 347 7.64 26.54 3.15
CA LYS A 347 9.05 26.53 2.69
C LYS A 347 9.17 26.73 1.17
N LEU A 348 8.05 26.67 0.43
CA LEU A 348 8.08 26.90 -1.02
C LEU A 348 8.52 28.35 -1.30
N PRO A 349 9.36 28.58 -2.31
CA PRO A 349 9.68 29.93 -2.75
C PRO A 349 8.43 30.64 -3.29
N ASP A 350 8.36 31.96 -3.04
CA ASP A 350 7.30 32.84 -3.54
C ASP A 350 7.18 32.84 -5.08
#